data_d8ade92bbce338729b28d804b79c18f3
#
_entry.id   d8ade92bbce338729b28d804b79c18f3
#
_cell.length_a   1.000
_cell.length_b   1.000
_cell.length_c   1.000
_cell.angle_alpha   90.00
_cell.angle_beta   90.00
_cell.angle_gamma   90.00
#
_symmetry.space_group_name_H-M   'P 1'
#
loop_
_entity.id
_entity.type
_entity.pdbx_description
1 polymer ?
#
loop_
_entity_poly.entity_id
_entity_poly.type
_entity_poly.pdbx_seq_one_letter_code
_entity_poly.pdbx_strand_id
1 'polypeptide(L)'
;MSFKVKKILVTGCAGFIGFHLCMKLIKRKYDVYGLDNLNNYYDLNLKKDRLKILKKNKLKFFKYDLLSKNQIDFILSKKKIDIVIHLAAQAGVRYSIKNPKTYLDNNIQGFFNILDSSQKFKIKHFIYASTSSVYGFQKKMPFVENLS
;
A
#
# COMPACT_ATOMS: atom_id res chain seq x y z
N MET A 1 -27.35 12.54 11.52
CA MET A 1 -25.88 12.69 11.52
C MET A 1 -25.34 12.24 10.15
N SER A 2 -24.75 13.14 9.38
CA SER A 2 -24.11 12.78 8.12
C SER A 2 -22.82 12.01 8.41
N PHE A 3 -22.77 10.71 8.09
CA PHE A 3 -21.57 9.92 8.21
C PHE A 3 -20.53 10.42 7.18
N LYS A 4 -19.53 11.14 7.67
CA LYS A 4 -18.43 11.59 6.80
C LYS A 4 -17.73 10.38 6.19
N VAL A 5 -17.77 10.26 4.86
CA VAL A 5 -17.11 9.20 4.12
C VAL A 5 -15.62 9.22 4.41
N LYS A 6 -15.05 8.13 4.93
CA LYS A 6 -13.62 8.03 5.21
C LYS A 6 -12.82 7.97 3.92
N LYS A 7 -11.72 8.71 3.89
CA LYS A 7 -10.76 8.74 2.78
C LYS A 7 -9.61 7.78 3.07
N ILE A 8 -9.42 6.83 2.20
CA ILE A 8 -8.45 5.74 2.39
C ILE A 8 -7.40 5.79 1.27
N LEU A 9 -6.13 5.88 1.65
CA LEU A 9 -5.01 5.71 0.73
C LEU A 9 -4.55 4.24 0.78
N VAL A 10 -4.50 3.60 -0.40
CA VAL A 10 -3.92 2.27 -0.57
C VAL A 10 -2.65 2.39 -1.40
N THR A 11 -1.49 2.07 -0.84
CA THR A 11 -0.24 1.96 -1.62
C THR A 11 -0.11 0.57 -2.22
N GLY A 12 0.53 0.46 -3.39
CA GLY A 12 0.58 -0.82 -4.13
C GLY A 12 -0.78 -1.20 -4.73
N CYS A 13 -1.60 -0.22 -5.07
CA CYS A 13 -2.98 -0.43 -5.51
C CYS A 13 -3.10 -1.18 -6.84
N ALA A 14 -2.09 -1.17 -7.71
CA ALA A 14 -2.05 -1.93 -8.96
C ALA A 14 -1.52 -3.36 -8.77
N GLY A 15 -1.03 -3.71 -7.57
CA GLY A 15 -0.64 -5.06 -7.19
C GLY A 15 -1.85 -5.99 -7.02
N PHE A 16 -1.58 -7.29 -6.80
CA PHE A 16 -2.66 -8.28 -6.67
C PHE A 16 -3.58 -7.99 -5.47
N ILE A 17 -3.02 -7.91 -4.28
CA ILE A 17 -3.80 -7.66 -3.06
C ILE A 17 -4.41 -6.26 -3.09
N GLY A 18 -3.63 -5.24 -3.48
CA GLY A 18 -4.06 -3.85 -3.54
C GLY A 18 -5.25 -3.64 -4.46
N PHE A 19 -5.26 -4.28 -5.64
CA PHE A 19 -6.38 -4.22 -6.58
C PHE A 19 -7.68 -4.73 -5.96
N HIS A 20 -7.67 -5.94 -5.40
CA HIS A 20 -8.86 -6.55 -4.81
C HIS A 20 -9.36 -5.77 -3.59
N LEU A 21 -8.45 -5.27 -2.77
CA LEU A 21 -8.78 -4.42 -1.63
C LEU A 21 -9.45 -3.12 -2.09
N CYS A 22 -8.86 -2.41 -3.05
CA CYS A 22 -9.43 -1.18 -3.60
C CYS A 22 -10.85 -1.41 -4.15
N MET A 23 -11.06 -2.48 -4.93
CA MET A 23 -12.39 -2.83 -5.44
C MET A 23 -13.41 -3.05 -4.31
N LYS A 24 -13.00 -3.76 -3.24
CA LYS A 24 -13.86 -4.02 -2.08
C LYS A 24 -14.20 -2.73 -1.30
N LEU A 25 -13.22 -1.85 -1.11
CA LEU A 25 -13.42 -0.55 -0.45
C LEU A 25 -14.35 0.37 -1.26
N ILE A 26 -14.14 0.46 -2.57
CA ILE A 26 -15.01 1.24 -3.48
C ILE A 26 -16.45 0.71 -3.44
N LYS A 27 -16.64 -0.61 -3.50
CA LYS A 27 -17.98 -1.23 -3.39
C LYS A 27 -18.66 -0.88 -2.05
N ARG A 28 -17.88 -0.69 -0.99
CA ARG A 28 -18.36 -0.25 0.33
C ARG A 28 -18.51 1.28 0.44
N LYS A 29 -18.42 2.01 -0.67
CA LYS A 29 -18.61 3.47 -0.77
C LYS A 29 -17.58 4.30 0.02
N TYR A 30 -16.37 3.79 0.26
CA TYR A 30 -15.26 4.59 0.73
C TYR A 30 -14.70 5.48 -0.39
N ASP A 31 -14.13 6.63 -0.02
CA ASP A 31 -13.39 7.49 -0.95
C ASP A 31 -11.94 6.98 -1.06
N VAL A 32 -11.63 6.24 -2.14
CA VAL A 32 -10.38 5.48 -2.25
C VAL A 32 -9.38 6.19 -3.15
N TYR A 33 -8.20 6.40 -2.61
CA TYR A 33 -7.01 6.91 -3.26
C TYR A 33 -6.01 5.77 -3.44
N GLY A 34 -5.47 5.61 -4.63
CA GLY A 34 -4.48 4.57 -4.92
C GLY A 34 -3.14 5.18 -5.29
N LEU A 35 -2.06 4.65 -4.73
CA LEU A 35 -0.69 4.99 -5.08
C LEU A 35 0.03 3.74 -5.58
N ASP A 36 0.73 3.85 -6.72
CA ASP A 36 1.62 2.82 -7.26
C ASP A 36 2.63 3.50 -8.20
N ASN A 37 3.88 3.07 -8.19
CA ASN A 37 4.91 3.60 -9.09
C ASN A 37 4.87 2.93 -10.46
N LEU A 38 4.11 1.84 -10.61
CA LEU A 38 4.01 1.03 -11.82
C LEU A 38 5.37 0.51 -12.31
N ASN A 39 6.22 0.05 -11.37
CA ASN A 39 7.48 -0.58 -11.74
C ASN A 39 7.25 -1.83 -12.58
N ASN A 40 8.28 -2.25 -13.30
CA ASN A 40 8.26 -3.38 -14.23
C ASN A 40 8.79 -4.69 -13.61
N TYR A 41 8.76 -4.82 -12.30
CA TYR A 41 9.23 -6.05 -11.62
C TYR A 41 8.48 -7.31 -12.09
N TYR A 42 7.20 -7.18 -12.36
CA TYR A 42 6.40 -8.17 -13.08
C TYR A 42 5.54 -7.47 -14.15
N ASP A 43 4.73 -8.22 -14.89
CA ASP A 43 4.02 -7.73 -16.07
C ASP A 43 3.32 -6.38 -15.84
N LEU A 44 3.83 -5.35 -16.51
CA LEU A 44 3.31 -3.99 -16.44
C LEU A 44 1.91 -3.87 -17.07
N ASN A 45 1.58 -4.71 -18.07
CA ASN A 45 0.27 -4.67 -18.71
C ASN A 45 -0.80 -5.13 -17.72
N LEU A 46 -0.51 -6.16 -16.93
CA LEU A 46 -1.40 -6.60 -15.86
C LEU A 46 -1.69 -5.49 -14.84
N LYS A 47 -0.67 -4.70 -14.45
CA LYS A 47 -0.86 -3.53 -13.58
C LYS A 47 -1.73 -2.46 -14.25
N LYS A 48 -1.49 -2.18 -15.54
CA LYS A 48 -2.28 -1.21 -16.31
C LYS A 48 -3.75 -1.62 -16.44
N ASP A 49 -4.03 -2.89 -16.71
CA ASP A 49 -5.39 -3.41 -16.84
C ASP A 49 -6.15 -3.34 -15.51
N ARG A 50 -5.53 -3.74 -14.40
CA ARG A 50 -6.08 -3.55 -13.05
C ARG A 50 -6.40 -2.08 -12.78
N LEU A 51 -5.47 -1.19 -13.12
CA LEU A 51 -5.65 0.24 -12.93
C LEU A 51 -6.78 0.82 -13.79
N LYS A 52 -6.94 0.36 -15.03
CA LYS A 52 -8.07 0.72 -15.91
C LYS A 52 -9.41 0.37 -15.26
N ILE A 53 -9.52 -0.84 -14.70
CA ILE A 53 -10.73 -1.28 -13.97
C ILE A 53 -10.96 -0.40 -12.73
N LEU A 54 -9.93 -0.15 -11.93
CA LEU A 54 -10.03 0.67 -10.72
C LEU A 54 -10.47 2.10 -11.03
N LYS A 55 -9.92 2.74 -12.07
CA LYS A 55 -10.29 4.09 -12.50
C LYS A 55 -11.74 4.14 -12.99
N LYS A 56 -12.20 3.15 -13.76
CA LYS A 56 -13.62 3.02 -14.16
C LYS A 56 -14.54 2.96 -12.93
N ASN A 57 -14.07 2.38 -11.83
CA ASN A 57 -14.78 2.30 -10.55
C ASN A 57 -14.47 3.46 -9.60
N LYS A 58 -14.02 4.62 -10.13
CA LYS A 58 -13.80 5.88 -9.40
C LYS A 58 -12.62 5.90 -8.43
N LEU A 59 -11.63 5.00 -8.56
CA LEU A 59 -10.37 5.15 -7.83
C LEU A 59 -9.67 6.45 -8.25
N LYS A 60 -9.17 7.22 -7.29
CA LYS A 60 -8.33 8.39 -7.51
C LYS A 60 -6.87 7.95 -7.48
N PHE A 61 -6.24 7.83 -8.64
CA PHE A 61 -4.90 7.24 -8.80
C PHE A 61 -3.80 8.30 -8.83
N PHE A 62 -2.69 8.00 -8.13
CA PHE A 62 -1.43 8.72 -8.17
C PHE A 62 -0.30 7.79 -8.59
N LYS A 63 0.36 8.11 -9.70
CA LYS A 63 1.59 7.44 -10.12
C LYS A 63 2.75 8.09 -9.40
N TYR A 64 2.99 7.69 -8.15
CA TYR A 64 4.04 8.23 -7.30
C TYR A 64 4.92 7.11 -6.73
N ASP A 65 6.15 7.49 -6.37
CA ASP A 65 7.09 6.59 -5.72
C ASP A 65 7.18 6.88 -4.21
N LEU A 66 7.28 5.82 -3.40
CA LEU A 66 7.43 5.95 -1.95
C LEU A 66 8.77 6.57 -1.54
N LEU A 67 9.76 6.57 -2.42
CA LEU A 67 11.03 7.27 -2.19
C LEU A 67 10.88 8.80 -2.27
N SER A 68 9.83 9.28 -2.94
CA SER A 68 9.53 10.71 -3.03
C SER A 68 8.64 11.18 -1.88
N LYS A 69 9.26 11.52 -0.76
CA LYS A 69 8.55 11.98 0.45
C LYS A 69 7.62 13.17 0.17
N ASN A 70 8.04 14.11 -0.70
CA ASN A 70 7.21 15.27 -1.06
C ASN A 70 5.91 14.88 -1.75
N GLN A 71 5.91 13.82 -2.57
CA GLN A 71 4.70 13.31 -3.23
C GLN A 71 3.75 12.66 -2.22
N ILE A 72 4.30 11.95 -1.23
CA ILE A 72 3.51 11.36 -0.14
C ILE A 72 2.88 12.47 0.70
N ASP A 73 3.67 13.44 1.14
CA ASP A 73 3.23 14.59 1.93
C ASP A 73 2.11 15.35 1.21
N PHE A 74 2.25 15.56 -0.11
CA PHE A 74 1.21 16.18 -0.92
C PHE A 74 -0.13 15.43 -0.87
N ILE A 75 -0.12 14.09 -1.04
CA ILE A 75 -1.36 13.30 -1.00
C ILE A 75 -1.99 13.40 0.38
N LEU A 76 -1.23 13.12 1.44
CA LEU A 76 -1.77 13.04 2.80
C LEU A 76 -2.35 14.39 3.25
N SER A 77 -1.66 15.49 2.98
CA SER A 77 -2.11 16.84 3.36
C SER A 77 -3.27 17.33 2.50
N LYS A 78 -3.10 17.37 1.17
CA LYS A 78 -4.09 17.98 0.27
C LYS A 78 -5.38 17.18 0.13
N LYS A 79 -5.31 15.85 0.23
CA LYS A 79 -6.51 15.01 0.12
C LYS A 79 -7.17 14.74 1.47
N LYS A 80 -6.53 15.13 2.58
CA LYS A 80 -7.04 14.92 3.94
C LYS A 80 -7.39 13.44 4.17
N ILE A 81 -6.40 12.58 3.96
CA ILE A 81 -6.53 11.13 4.13
C ILE A 81 -6.81 10.80 5.60
N ASP A 82 -7.75 9.91 5.87
CA ASP A 82 -8.07 9.43 7.22
C ASP A 82 -7.32 8.15 7.57
N ILE A 83 -7.16 7.24 6.59
CA ILE A 83 -6.60 5.91 6.78
C ILE A 83 -5.58 5.62 5.69
N VAL A 84 -4.44 5.07 6.06
CA VAL A 84 -3.43 4.54 5.13
C VAL A 84 -3.41 3.02 5.25
N ILE A 85 -3.49 2.33 4.10
CA ILE A 85 -3.27 0.88 3.99
C ILE A 85 -2.05 0.67 3.08
N HIS A 86 -0.93 0.31 3.70
CA HIS A 86 0.34 0.19 3.02
C HIS A 86 0.60 -1.25 2.60
N LEU A 87 0.51 -1.50 1.29
CA LEU A 87 0.73 -2.82 0.67
C LEU A 87 1.86 -2.78 -0.36
N ALA A 88 2.40 -1.59 -0.67
CA ALA A 88 3.51 -1.46 -1.60
C ALA A 88 4.80 -1.98 -0.96
N ALA A 89 5.37 -3.00 -1.56
CA ALA A 89 6.64 -3.58 -1.14
C ALA A 89 7.29 -4.29 -2.33
N GLN A 90 8.60 -4.43 -2.29
CA GLN A 90 9.31 -5.35 -3.17
C GLN A 90 9.26 -6.75 -2.56
N ALA A 91 8.70 -7.70 -3.31
CA ALA A 91 8.58 -9.10 -2.91
C ALA A 91 9.58 -9.99 -3.70
N GLY A 92 9.75 -11.25 -3.26
CA GLY A 92 10.53 -12.27 -3.94
C GLY A 92 11.92 -12.51 -3.35
N VAL A 93 12.08 -13.57 -2.54
CA VAL A 93 13.35 -13.91 -1.85
C VAL A 93 14.52 -14.05 -2.83
N ARG A 94 14.35 -14.76 -3.94
CA ARG A 94 15.43 -14.93 -4.92
C ARG A 94 15.87 -13.62 -5.58
N TYR A 95 14.95 -12.68 -5.75
CA TYR A 95 15.24 -11.39 -6.33
C TYR A 95 16.03 -10.50 -5.34
N SER A 96 15.81 -10.64 -4.03
CA SER A 96 16.52 -9.87 -3.01
C SER A 96 18.03 -10.17 -2.99
N ILE A 97 18.43 -11.40 -3.32
CA ILE A 97 19.84 -11.79 -3.39
C ILE A 97 20.54 -11.06 -4.55
N LYS A 98 19.85 -10.92 -5.69
CA LYS A 98 20.42 -10.26 -6.89
C LYS A 98 20.31 -8.73 -6.83
N ASN A 99 19.30 -8.20 -6.17
CA ASN A 99 18.98 -6.77 -6.15
C ASN A 99 18.66 -6.29 -4.73
N PRO A 100 19.56 -6.41 -3.74
CA PRO A 100 19.29 -6.08 -2.34
C PRO A 100 18.94 -4.61 -2.15
N LYS A 101 19.55 -3.70 -2.91
CA LYS A 101 19.25 -2.26 -2.85
C LYS A 101 17.78 -1.96 -3.08
N THR A 102 17.11 -2.65 -3.98
CA THR A 102 15.69 -2.45 -4.26
C THR A 102 14.82 -2.73 -3.02
N TYR A 103 15.23 -3.68 -2.17
CA TYR A 103 14.53 -3.97 -0.91
C TYR A 103 14.78 -2.91 0.15
N LEU A 104 16.02 -2.42 0.29
CA LEU A 104 16.33 -1.30 1.17
C LEU A 104 15.54 -0.06 0.77
N ASP A 105 15.52 0.27 -0.50
CA ASP A 105 14.82 1.43 -1.03
C ASP A 105 13.30 1.33 -0.79
N ASN A 106 12.67 0.23 -1.22
CA ASN A 106 11.21 0.12 -1.15
C ASN A 106 10.68 -0.27 0.23
N ASN A 107 11.29 -1.29 0.88
CA ASN A 107 10.73 -1.89 2.09
C ASN A 107 11.23 -1.23 3.38
N ILE A 108 12.33 -0.48 3.33
CA ILE A 108 12.86 0.26 4.48
C ILE A 108 12.63 1.76 4.24
N GLN A 109 13.29 2.37 3.26
CA GLN A 109 13.18 3.81 3.06
C GLN A 109 11.77 4.24 2.64
N GLY A 110 11.14 3.51 1.71
CA GLY A 110 9.76 3.78 1.27
C GLY A 110 8.76 3.59 2.39
N PHE A 111 8.91 2.53 3.21
CA PHE A 111 8.10 2.32 4.40
C PHE A 111 8.29 3.44 5.42
N PHE A 112 9.53 3.82 5.72
CA PHE A 112 9.81 4.93 6.63
C PHE A 112 9.16 6.24 6.16
N ASN A 113 9.27 6.57 4.88
CA ASN A 113 8.69 7.79 4.33
C ASN A 113 7.17 7.85 4.52
N ILE A 114 6.43 6.76 4.22
CA ILE A 114 4.97 6.75 4.38
C ILE A 114 4.55 6.75 5.86
N LEU A 115 5.32 6.10 6.74
CA LEU A 115 5.06 6.06 8.18
C LEU A 115 5.28 7.45 8.80
N ASP A 116 6.43 8.08 8.54
CA ASP A 116 6.78 9.41 9.03
C ASP A 116 5.79 10.48 8.53
N SER A 117 5.45 10.45 7.24
CA SER A 117 4.41 11.33 6.70
C SER A 117 3.04 11.07 7.33
N SER A 118 2.70 9.81 7.61
CA SER A 118 1.43 9.47 8.28
C SER A 118 1.38 10.04 9.71
N GLN A 119 2.49 9.99 10.43
CA GLN A 119 2.62 10.63 11.76
C GLN A 119 2.51 12.15 11.65
N LYS A 120 3.28 12.77 10.75
CA LYS A 120 3.29 14.23 10.50
C LYS A 120 1.89 14.79 10.22
N PHE A 121 1.10 14.09 9.41
CA PHE A 121 -0.26 14.51 9.03
C PHE A 121 -1.36 13.89 9.89
N LYS A 122 -1.00 13.27 11.03
CA LYS A 122 -1.92 12.73 12.04
C LYS A 122 -2.98 11.81 11.43
N ILE A 123 -2.52 10.86 10.59
CA ILE A 123 -3.39 9.82 10.03
C ILE A 123 -4.00 9.01 11.17
N LYS A 124 -5.32 8.81 11.13
CA LYS A 124 -6.08 8.19 12.22
C LYS A 124 -5.80 6.70 12.38
N HIS A 125 -5.51 6.02 11.25
CA HIS A 125 -5.25 4.59 11.26
C HIS A 125 -4.25 4.25 10.16
N PHE A 126 -3.14 3.64 10.55
CA PHE A 126 -2.10 3.14 9.65
C PHE A 126 -2.07 1.61 9.73
N ILE A 127 -2.35 0.95 8.60
CA ILE A 127 -2.35 -0.50 8.46
C ILE A 127 -1.25 -0.85 7.45
N TYR A 128 -0.45 -1.86 7.74
CA TYR A 128 0.57 -2.33 6.80
C TYR A 128 0.65 -3.85 6.75
N ALA A 129 1.02 -4.37 5.59
CA ALA A 129 1.32 -5.79 5.43
C ALA A 129 2.69 -6.08 6.05
N SER A 130 2.72 -6.99 7.01
CA SER A 130 3.95 -7.53 7.57
C SER A 130 4.33 -8.83 6.86
N THR A 131 5.12 -9.67 7.48
CA THR A 131 5.63 -10.94 6.93
C THR A 131 5.29 -12.12 7.83
N SER A 132 5.09 -13.30 7.24
CA SER A 132 4.93 -14.54 8.02
C SER A 132 6.16 -14.88 8.86
N SER A 133 7.33 -14.30 8.56
CA SER A 133 8.55 -14.46 9.36
C SER A 133 8.43 -13.96 10.80
N VAL A 134 7.45 -13.10 11.11
CA VAL A 134 7.18 -12.66 12.50
C VAL A 134 6.76 -13.79 13.41
N TYR A 135 6.24 -14.90 12.87
CA TYR A 135 5.88 -16.07 13.65
C TYR A 135 7.08 -16.95 14.03
N GLY A 136 8.27 -16.70 13.45
CA GLY A 136 9.48 -17.48 13.75
C GLY A 136 9.35 -18.96 13.41
N PHE A 137 10.04 -19.82 14.17
CA PHE A 137 10.00 -21.27 14.01
C PHE A 137 8.88 -21.91 14.86
N GLN A 138 7.63 -21.65 14.50
CA GLN A 138 6.48 -22.25 15.16
C GLN A 138 6.23 -23.68 14.65
N LYS A 139 6.16 -24.64 15.59
CA LYS A 139 5.80 -26.03 15.29
C LYS A 139 4.28 -26.24 15.19
N LYS A 140 3.50 -25.38 15.84
CA LYS A 140 2.03 -25.49 15.87
C LYS A 140 1.40 -24.74 14.70
N MET A 141 0.56 -25.44 13.97
CA MET A 141 -0.19 -24.91 12.83
C MET A 141 -1.70 -25.02 13.10
N PRO A 142 -2.55 -24.14 12.55
CA PRO A 142 -2.21 -22.93 11.81
C PRO A 142 -1.61 -21.83 12.71
N PHE A 143 -0.90 -20.87 12.10
CA PHE A 143 -0.48 -19.67 12.82
C PHE A 143 -1.70 -18.83 13.24
N VAL A 144 -1.65 -18.28 14.45
CA VAL A 144 -2.68 -17.42 15.00
C VAL A 144 -2.06 -16.10 15.50
N GLU A 145 -2.83 -15.02 15.53
CA GLU A 145 -2.33 -13.65 15.75
C GLU A 145 -1.68 -13.44 17.12
N ASN A 146 -1.98 -14.27 18.10
CA ASN A 146 -1.42 -14.18 19.44
C ASN A 146 -0.12 -15.01 19.64
N LEU A 147 0.47 -15.54 18.57
CA LEU A 147 1.73 -16.31 18.60
C LEU A 147 2.96 -15.44 18.26
N SER A 148 2.91 -14.16 18.45
CA SER A 148 4.06 -13.27 18.25
C SER A 148 5.00 -13.29 19.46
#